data_75178ea2b440898bcb2ad90fdc576f57
#
_entry.id   75178ea2b440898bcb2ad90fdc576f57
#
_cell.length_a   1.000
_cell.length_b   1.000
_cell.length_c   1.000
_cell.angle_alpha   90.00
_cell.angle_beta   90.00
_cell.angle_gamma   90.00
#
_symmetry.space_group_name_H-M   'P 1'
#
loop_
_entity.id
_entity.type
_entity.pdbx_description
1 polymer ?
#
loop_
_entity_poly.entity_id
_entity_poly.type
_entity_poly.pdbx_seq_one_letter_code
_entity_poly.pdbx_strand_id
1 'polypeptide(L)'
;MSSPFLVSNSIASVSGDLAPQDAAWFRKIMSDCVLCPRACHAHRLDGGVGYCGQTADIMAARASLHYWEEPCISGTSGSGTVFFSGCNLRCVFCQNHNIALGKAGRVITPEHLVKIFLQLQEQGANNINLVTCLLYTSD
;
A
#
# COMPACT_ATOMS: atom_id res chain seq x y z
N MET A 1 10.28 18.33 26.46
CA MET A 1 10.85 19.28 25.49
C MET A 1 10.45 18.78 24.13
N SER A 2 9.42 19.41 23.58
CA SER A 2 8.73 18.98 22.35
C SER A 2 9.49 19.51 21.15
N SER A 3 9.94 18.61 20.28
CA SER A 3 10.46 19.01 18.97
C SER A 3 9.26 19.06 17.98
N PRO A 4 8.91 20.20 17.41
CA PRO A 4 7.89 20.24 16.39
C PRO A 4 8.50 19.78 15.09
N PHE A 5 8.06 18.64 14.59
CA PHE A 5 8.19 18.34 13.18
C PHE A 5 7.30 19.34 12.42
N LEU A 6 7.91 20.41 11.96
CA LEU A 6 7.30 21.32 11.00
C LEU A 6 7.15 20.59 9.67
N VAL A 7 6.01 19.91 9.51
CA VAL A 7 5.54 19.59 8.17
C VAL A 7 5.08 20.90 7.56
N SER A 8 5.92 21.46 6.71
CA SER A 8 5.59 22.61 5.87
C SER A 8 4.32 22.28 5.09
N ASN A 9 3.27 23.08 5.30
CA ASN A 9 1.99 23.01 4.58
C ASN A 9 2.07 23.50 3.13
N SER A 10 3.16 23.25 2.44
CA SER A 10 3.22 23.36 0.99
C SER A 10 3.07 21.94 0.40
N ILE A 11 1.83 21.50 0.26
CA ILE A 11 1.51 20.54 -0.78
C ILE A 11 1.70 21.30 -2.10
N ALA A 12 2.96 21.45 -2.49
CA ALA A 12 3.26 21.68 -3.89
C ALA A 12 2.54 20.57 -4.64
N SER A 13 1.71 20.93 -5.59
CA SER A 13 1.05 20.02 -6.51
C SER A 13 2.04 18.92 -6.89
N VAL A 14 1.83 17.72 -6.35
CA VAL A 14 2.55 16.53 -6.80
C VAL A 14 1.89 16.13 -8.12
N SER A 15 2.07 16.97 -9.12
CA SER A 15 2.09 16.59 -10.50
C SER A 15 3.49 16.01 -10.78
N GLY A 16 3.85 15.00 -9.99
CA GLY A 16 5.07 14.25 -10.23
C GLY A 16 4.80 13.29 -11.36
N ASP A 17 4.95 13.78 -12.59
CA ASP A 17 5.18 12.87 -13.70
C ASP A 17 6.39 12.02 -13.31
N LEU A 18 6.18 10.70 -13.21
CA LEU A 18 7.28 9.75 -13.02
C LEU A 18 8.34 10.04 -14.05
N ALA A 19 9.60 10.10 -13.64
CA ALA A 19 10.68 10.27 -14.61
C ALA A 19 10.52 9.20 -15.71
N PRO A 20 10.78 9.51 -16.98
CA PRO A 20 10.54 8.58 -18.08
C PRO A 20 11.15 7.19 -17.88
N GLN A 21 12.30 7.11 -17.23
CA GLN A 21 12.94 5.85 -16.86
C GLN A 21 12.13 5.03 -15.85
N ASP A 22 11.51 5.70 -14.86
CA ASP A 22 10.72 5.03 -13.82
C ASP A 22 9.41 4.49 -14.41
N ALA A 23 8.79 5.24 -15.31
CA ALA A 23 7.62 4.81 -16.05
C ALA A 23 7.93 3.60 -16.95
N ALA A 24 9.07 3.59 -17.61
CA ALA A 24 9.51 2.47 -18.44
C ALA A 24 9.80 1.22 -17.61
N TRP A 25 10.48 1.39 -16.47
CA TRP A 25 10.75 0.31 -15.53
C TRP A 25 9.46 -0.30 -14.98
N PHE A 26 8.52 0.55 -14.54
CA PHE A 26 7.22 0.11 -14.06
C PHE A 26 6.45 -0.69 -15.12
N ARG A 27 6.36 -0.19 -16.35
CA ARG A 27 5.71 -0.90 -17.46
C ARG A 27 6.35 -2.27 -17.69
N LYS A 28 7.68 -2.34 -17.71
CA LYS A 28 8.42 -3.59 -17.89
C LYS A 28 8.07 -4.62 -16.82
N ILE A 29 8.08 -4.23 -15.55
CA ILE A 29 7.78 -5.14 -14.45
C ILE A 29 6.30 -5.54 -14.43
N MET A 30 5.39 -4.64 -14.77
CA MET A 30 3.97 -4.94 -14.79
C MET A 30 3.52 -5.74 -16.02
N SER A 31 4.29 -5.69 -17.11
CA SER A 31 4.04 -6.53 -18.28
C SER A 31 4.59 -7.94 -18.16
N ASP A 32 5.56 -8.15 -17.27
CA ASP A 32 6.18 -9.46 -16.98
C ASP A 32 6.62 -9.52 -15.52
N CYS A 33 5.69 -9.89 -14.64
CA CYS A 33 5.80 -9.68 -13.21
C CYS A 33 6.82 -10.58 -12.53
N VAL A 34 7.92 -9.98 -12.12
CA VAL A 34 8.99 -10.58 -11.29
C VAL A 34 9.21 -9.82 -9.98
N LEU A 35 8.21 -9.08 -9.49
CA LEU A 35 8.30 -8.23 -8.29
C LEU A 35 8.61 -8.98 -6.99
N CYS A 36 8.34 -10.26 -6.94
CA CYS A 36 8.59 -11.07 -5.75
C CYS A 36 9.19 -12.42 -6.15
N PRO A 37 9.71 -13.21 -5.19
CA PRO A 37 10.34 -14.51 -5.48
C PRO A 37 9.45 -15.53 -6.19
N ARG A 38 8.13 -15.26 -6.29
CA ARG A 38 7.20 -16.10 -7.08
C ARG A 38 7.48 -16.02 -8.58
N ALA A 39 8.04 -14.91 -9.06
CA ALA A 39 8.36 -14.68 -10.46
C ALA A 39 7.28 -15.27 -11.40
N CYS A 40 6.02 -14.87 -11.17
CA CYS A 40 4.86 -15.51 -11.79
C CYS A 40 4.63 -15.08 -13.25
N HIS A 41 5.41 -14.12 -13.76
CA HIS A 41 5.34 -13.62 -15.13
C HIS A 41 3.94 -13.18 -15.59
N ALA A 42 3.13 -12.68 -14.65
CA ALA A 42 1.78 -12.20 -14.96
C ALA A 42 1.84 -10.89 -15.74
N HIS A 43 1.03 -10.80 -16.81
CA HIS A 43 0.86 -9.59 -17.61
C HIS A 43 -0.17 -8.66 -16.97
N ARG A 44 0.23 -7.96 -15.90
CA ARG A 44 -0.68 -7.19 -15.03
C ARG A 44 -1.33 -6.00 -15.71
N LEU A 45 -0.63 -5.37 -16.65
CA LEU A 45 -1.17 -4.24 -17.42
C LEU A 45 -2.35 -4.65 -18.32
N ASP A 46 -2.37 -5.91 -18.73
CA ASP A 46 -3.41 -6.50 -19.59
C ASP A 46 -4.51 -7.21 -18.76
N GLY A 47 -4.59 -6.90 -17.46
CA GLY A 47 -5.54 -7.53 -16.56
C GLY A 47 -5.14 -8.94 -16.08
N GLY A 48 -3.95 -9.41 -16.42
CA GLY A 48 -3.42 -10.67 -15.93
C GLY A 48 -3.17 -10.63 -14.43
N VAL A 49 -3.54 -11.71 -13.73
CA VAL A 49 -3.34 -11.85 -12.29
C VAL A 49 -2.21 -12.81 -11.98
N GLY A 50 -1.35 -12.42 -11.04
CA GLY A 50 -0.31 -13.29 -10.53
C GLY A 50 -0.80 -14.21 -9.39
N TYR A 51 0.11 -14.97 -8.80
CA TYR A 51 -0.18 -15.81 -7.63
C TYR A 51 -0.84 -15.02 -6.47
N CYS A 52 -0.47 -13.75 -6.29
CA CYS A 52 -1.08 -12.87 -5.28
C CYS A 52 -2.54 -12.50 -5.58
N GLY A 53 -3.07 -12.78 -6.78
CA GLY A 53 -4.42 -12.43 -7.18
C GLY A 53 -4.61 -10.97 -7.57
N GLN A 54 -3.52 -10.23 -7.88
CA GLN A 54 -3.56 -8.80 -8.19
C GLN A 54 -3.18 -8.51 -9.64
N THR A 55 -3.86 -7.52 -10.22
CA THR A 55 -3.49 -6.85 -11.48
C THR A 55 -2.47 -5.73 -11.21
N ALA A 56 -2.34 -4.76 -12.12
CA ALA A 56 -1.58 -3.53 -11.89
C ALA A 56 -2.34 -2.49 -11.05
N ASP A 57 -3.64 -2.69 -10.81
CA ASP A 57 -4.47 -1.76 -10.06
C ASP A 57 -4.21 -1.82 -8.56
N ILE A 58 -4.43 -0.70 -7.88
CA ILE A 58 -4.38 -0.63 -6.42
C ILE A 58 -5.70 -1.16 -5.86
N MET A 59 -5.67 -2.27 -5.13
CA MET A 59 -6.84 -2.81 -4.45
C MET A 59 -6.70 -2.65 -2.93
N ALA A 60 -7.50 -1.75 -2.34
CA ALA A 60 -7.54 -1.51 -0.90
C ALA A 60 -8.79 -2.14 -0.28
N ALA A 61 -8.60 -2.79 0.87
CA ALA A 61 -9.68 -3.46 1.59
C ALA A 61 -10.20 -2.63 2.77
N ARG A 62 -9.30 -1.94 3.47
CA ARG A 62 -9.64 -1.17 4.68
C ARG A 62 -8.62 -0.05 4.89
N ALA A 63 -9.11 1.07 5.45
CA ALA A 63 -8.26 2.12 6.01
C ALA A 63 -8.88 2.58 7.34
N SER A 64 -8.10 2.66 8.40
CA SER A 64 -8.57 3.10 9.72
C SER A 64 -7.41 3.40 10.66
N LEU A 65 -7.69 4.17 11.73
CA LEU A 65 -6.79 4.23 12.86
C LEU A 65 -6.77 2.88 13.60
N HIS A 66 -5.58 2.47 14.04
CA HIS A 66 -5.35 1.28 14.85
C HIS A 66 -4.55 1.67 16.09
N TYR A 67 -5.03 1.23 17.27
CA TYR A 67 -4.51 1.66 18.57
C TYR A 67 -3.76 0.55 19.33
N TRP A 68 -3.73 -0.66 18.78
CA TRP A 68 -3.20 -1.86 19.43
C TRP A 68 -1.89 -2.35 18.81
N GLU A 69 -1.15 -1.43 18.17
CA GLU A 69 0.24 -1.67 17.81
C GLU A 69 1.13 -1.39 19.01
N GLU A 70 2.42 -1.72 18.91
CA GLU A 70 3.40 -1.37 19.94
C GLU A 70 3.37 0.13 20.25
N PRO A 71 3.62 0.54 21.52
CA PRO A 71 3.55 1.96 21.92
C PRO A 71 4.42 2.91 21.08
N CYS A 72 5.54 2.42 20.55
CA CYS A 72 6.40 3.20 19.66
C CYS A 72 5.79 3.44 18.27
N ILE A 73 4.81 2.64 17.83
CA ILE A 73 4.12 2.76 16.55
C ILE A 73 2.83 3.55 16.72
N SER A 74 1.92 3.10 17.57
CA SER A 74 0.60 3.72 17.71
C SER A 74 0.59 4.96 18.62
N GLY A 75 1.52 5.07 19.56
CA GLY A 75 1.49 6.15 20.55
C GLY A 75 0.13 6.23 21.25
N THR A 76 -0.34 7.46 21.51
CA THR A 76 -1.67 7.73 22.07
C THR A 76 -2.72 8.04 21.01
N SER A 77 -2.30 8.42 19.81
CA SER A 77 -3.18 8.89 18.72
C SER A 77 -3.53 7.80 17.72
N GLY A 78 -2.85 6.66 17.79
CA GLY A 78 -3.04 5.53 16.89
C GLY A 78 -2.19 5.60 15.62
N SER A 79 -2.06 4.46 14.97
CA SER A 79 -1.41 4.29 13.67
C SER A 79 -2.45 4.27 12.56
N GLY A 80 -2.25 5.05 11.50
CA GLY A 80 -3.08 4.99 10.31
C GLY A 80 -2.75 3.73 9.51
N THR A 81 -3.63 2.75 9.48
CA THR A 81 -3.42 1.50 8.76
C THR A 81 -4.23 1.45 7.48
N VAL A 82 -3.56 1.12 6.36
CA VAL A 82 -4.20 0.85 5.08
C VAL A 82 -3.90 -0.58 4.68
N PHE A 83 -4.94 -1.41 4.59
CA PHE A 83 -4.85 -2.81 4.18
C PHE A 83 -5.07 -2.93 2.68
N PHE A 84 -4.07 -3.49 1.99
CA PHE A 84 -4.18 -3.83 0.57
C PHE A 84 -4.57 -5.29 0.40
N SER A 85 -5.40 -5.56 -0.60
CA SER A 85 -5.82 -6.92 -0.91
C SER A 85 -4.77 -7.67 -1.71
N GLY A 86 -4.82 -9.00 -1.59
CA GLY A 86 -3.89 -9.89 -2.25
C GLY A 86 -2.60 -10.11 -1.47
N CYS A 87 -2.04 -11.31 -1.60
CA CYS A 87 -0.85 -11.69 -0.85
C CYS A 87 -0.08 -12.78 -1.60
N ASN A 88 1.23 -12.63 -1.70
CA ASN A 88 2.10 -13.61 -2.34
C ASN A 88 2.48 -14.78 -1.41
N LEU A 89 2.25 -14.70 -0.10
CA LEU A 89 2.52 -15.77 0.86
C LEU A 89 1.33 -16.71 1.03
N ARG A 90 0.11 -16.16 1.19
CA ARG A 90 -1.14 -16.93 1.40
C ARG A 90 -1.04 -17.93 2.55
N CYS A 91 -0.52 -17.50 3.70
CA CYS A 91 -0.37 -18.33 4.88
C CYS A 91 -1.71 -18.96 5.29
N VAL A 92 -1.71 -20.25 5.60
CA VAL A 92 -2.94 -21.00 5.96
C VAL A 92 -3.57 -20.53 7.27
N PHE A 93 -2.77 -19.96 8.16
CA PHE A 93 -3.18 -19.39 9.46
C PHE A 93 -3.33 -17.86 9.45
N CYS A 94 -3.45 -17.24 8.28
CA CYS A 94 -3.53 -15.78 8.18
C CYS A 94 -4.81 -15.25 8.82
N GLN A 95 -4.69 -14.39 9.83
CA GLN A 95 -5.85 -13.70 10.45
C GLN A 95 -6.58 -12.78 9.45
N ASN A 96 -5.88 -12.28 8.42
CA ASN A 96 -6.44 -11.44 7.35
C ASN A 96 -6.73 -12.25 6.08
N HIS A 97 -7.14 -13.51 6.22
CA HIS A 97 -7.29 -14.47 5.13
C HIS A 97 -8.14 -13.93 3.95
N ASN A 98 -9.28 -13.29 4.22
CA ASN A 98 -10.13 -12.75 3.16
C ASN A 98 -9.46 -11.64 2.36
N ILE A 99 -8.69 -10.78 3.04
CA ILE A 99 -7.89 -9.72 2.40
C ILE A 99 -6.74 -10.35 1.61
N ALA A 100 -6.03 -11.28 2.23
CA ALA A 100 -4.88 -11.96 1.63
C ALA A 100 -5.24 -12.75 0.36
N LEU A 101 -6.45 -13.29 0.28
CA LEU A 101 -6.95 -13.99 -0.92
C LEU A 101 -7.59 -13.07 -1.97
N GLY A 102 -7.60 -11.76 -1.75
CA GLY A 102 -8.22 -10.80 -2.66
C GLY A 102 -9.76 -10.86 -2.69
N LYS A 103 -10.39 -11.50 -1.68
CA LYS A 103 -11.85 -11.61 -1.57
C LYS A 103 -12.52 -10.37 -0.99
N ALA A 104 -11.76 -9.49 -0.40
CA ALA A 104 -12.21 -8.24 0.18
C ALA A 104 -11.40 -7.08 -0.42
N GLY A 105 -12.06 -5.94 -0.62
CA GLY A 105 -11.45 -4.73 -1.16
C GLY A 105 -12.08 -4.28 -2.46
N ARG A 106 -11.66 -3.12 -2.88
CA ARG A 106 -12.06 -2.50 -4.15
C ARG A 106 -10.86 -1.82 -4.80
N VAL A 107 -10.90 -1.73 -6.11
CA VAL A 107 -9.92 -0.94 -6.87
C VAL A 107 -10.10 0.53 -6.53
N ILE A 108 -8.99 1.20 -6.27
CA ILE A 108 -8.94 2.65 -6.02
C ILE A 108 -7.89 3.29 -6.91
N THR A 109 -8.05 4.59 -7.18
CA THR A 109 -7.04 5.36 -7.92
C THR A 109 -5.94 5.83 -6.98
N PRO A 110 -4.75 6.20 -7.51
CA PRO A 110 -3.69 6.82 -6.71
C PRO A 110 -4.16 8.08 -5.96
N GLU A 111 -4.98 8.93 -6.61
CA GLU A 111 -5.52 10.14 -5.99
C GLU A 111 -6.46 9.80 -4.82
N HIS A 112 -7.21 8.70 -4.92
CA HIS A 112 -8.05 8.24 -3.81
C HIS A 112 -7.18 7.74 -2.65
N LEU A 113 -6.09 7.03 -2.93
CA LEU A 113 -5.14 6.59 -1.90
C LEU A 113 -4.51 7.79 -1.18
N VAL A 114 -4.12 8.83 -1.91
CA VAL A 114 -3.61 10.08 -1.31
C VAL A 114 -4.66 10.70 -0.38
N LYS A 115 -5.93 10.76 -0.79
CA LYS A 115 -7.01 11.28 0.08
C LYS A 115 -7.16 10.45 1.35
N ILE A 116 -7.04 9.13 1.27
CA ILE A 116 -7.07 8.24 2.44
C ILE A 116 -5.93 8.60 3.41
N PHE A 117 -4.72 8.79 2.91
CA PHE A 117 -3.57 9.16 3.75
C PHE A 117 -3.79 10.50 4.45
N LEU A 118 -4.25 11.52 3.72
CA LEU A 118 -4.54 12.84 4.29
C LEU A 118 -5.66 12.76 5.34
N GLN A 119 -6.71 11.98 5.12
CA GLN A 119 -7.77 11.78 6.10
C GLN A 119 -7.26 11.10 7.38
N LEU A 120 -6.39 10.09 7.26
CA LEU A 120 -5.77 9.45 8.43
C LEU A 120 -4.87 10.43 9.19
N GLN A 121 -4.13 11.28 8.48
CA GLN A 121 -3.32 12.33 9.08
C GLN A 121 -4.18 13.38 9.82
N GLU A 122 -5.30 13.81 9.22
CA GLU A 122 -6.26 14.74 9.84
C GLU A 122 -6.89 14.14 11.11
N GLN A 123 -7.09 12.81 11.15
CA GLN A 123 -7.56 12.09 12.33
C GLN A 123 -6.50 11.95 13.42
N GLY A 124 -5.28 12.43 13.19
CA GLY A 124 -4.19 12.43 14.15
C GLY A 124 -3.30 11.18 14.13
N ALA A 125 -3.31 10.41 13.04
CA ALA A 125 -2.42 9.25 12.92
C ALA A 125 -0.96 9.64 13.13
N ASN A 126 -0.24 8.91 13.99
CA ASN A 126 1.19 9.12 14.23
C ASN A 126 2.04 8.77 12.99
N ASN A 127 1.60 7.79 12.23
CA ASN A 127 2.24 7.28 11.03
C ASN A 127 1.21 6.64 10.10
N ILE A 128 1.64 6.22 8.93
CA ILE A 128 0.84 5.43 8.00
C ILE A 128 1.52 4.07 7.81
N ASN A 129 0.83 3.01 8.21
CA ASN A 129 1.22 1.63 7.99
C ASN A 129 0.52 1.08 6.75
N LEU A 130 1.31 0.63 5.78
CA LEU A 130 0.82 -0.05 4.58
C LEU A 130 0.84 -1.56 4.86
N VAL A 131 -0.32 -2.13 5.15
CA VAL A 131 -0.44 -3.54 5.56
C VAL A 131 -0.70 -4.41 4.34
N THR A 132 0.32 -5.14 3.93
CA THR A 132 0.27 -6.11 2.83
C THR A 132 1.49 -7.02 2.92
N CYS A 133 1.40 -8.23 2.36
CA CYS A 133 2.57 -9.09 2.19
C CYS A 133 3.39 -8.76 0.95
N LEU A 134 2.98 -7.73 0.19
CA LEU A 134 3.66 -7.32 -1.04
C LEU A 134 4.63 -6.15 -0.83
N LEU A 135 4.67 -5.58 0.37
CA LEU A 135 5.73 -4.65 0.70
C LEU A 135 7.02 -5.45 0.88
N TYR A 136 7.67 -5.73 -0.22
CA TYR A 136 9.08 -6.02 -0.20
C TYR A 136 9.80 -4.72 0.08
N THR A 137 10.24 -4.56 1.31
CA THR A 137 11.41 -3.76 1.57
C THR A 137 12.57 -4.61 1.04
N SER A 138 12.98 -4.37 -0.20
CA SER A 138 14.30 -4.78 -0.63
C SER A 138 15.28 -3.95 0.17
N ASP A 139 16.01 -4.60 1.07
CA ASP A 139 17.25 -4.04 1.60
C ASP A 139 18.23 -3.77 0.46
#